data_98787a9a276bbd694fe31052fd504157
#
_entry.id   98787a9a276bbd694fe31052fd504157
#
_cell.length_a   1.000
_cell.length_b   1.000
_cell.length_c   1.000
_cell.angle_alpha   90.00
_cell.angle_beta   90.00
_cell.angle_gamma   90.00
#
_symmetry.space_group_name_H-M   'P 1'
#
loop_
_entity.id
_entity.type
_entity.pdbx_description
1 polymer ?
#
loop_
_entity_poly.entity_id
_entity_poly.type
_entity_poly.pdbx_seq_one_letter_code
_entity_poly.pdbx_strand_id
1 'polypeptide(L)'
;MNYRLKKISGDASFREFYRLKKNNKTSIIVSAKKEKYKNLIVYSVVNKILNSNKITAPKLISNHYKNNMMEISDLGEHSFLNLIIIKKNKANDYKSLIKIIFKLQQIKLKKNYKMGKFKIKFPKYTLENLHKESDLFFDWYLKYFLK
;
A
#
# COMPACT_ATOMS: atom_id res chain seq x y z
N MET A 1 18.66 17.35 19.14
CA MET A 1 17.76 16.25 18.71
C MET A 1 18.35 15.59 17.47
N ASN A 2 18.86 14.34 17.57
CA ASN A 2 19.40 13.62 16.42
C ASN A 2 18.27 12.92 15.67
N TYR A 3 18.02 13.31 14.43
CA TYR A 3 17.15 12.58 13.53
C TYR A 3 17.91 12.26 12.23
N ARG A 4 17.63 11.11 11.67
CA ARG A 4 18.19 10.67 10.40
C ARG A 4 17.04 10.31 9.45
N LEU A 5 17.08 10.88 8.26
CA LEU A 5 16.12 10.59 7.19
C LEU A 5 16.83 9.82 6.08
N LYS A 6 16.31 8.64 5.72
CA LYS A 6 16.85 7.80 4.64
C LYS A 6 15.74 7.55 3.61
N LYS A 7 15.97 7.88 2.35
CA LYS A 7 15.04 7.56 1.27
C LYS A 7 14.95 6.03 1.11
N ILE A 8 13.74 5.52 0.97
CA ILE A 8 13.47 4.12 0.64
C ILE A 8 13.13 4.09 -0.84
N SER A 9 13.72 3.14 -1.58
CA SER A 9 13.33 2.91 -2.98
C SER A 9 11.85 2.55 -3.02
N GLY A 10 11.05 3.35 -3.71
CA GLY A 10 9.65 3.06 -4.02
C GLY A 10 9.56 2.35 -5.36
N ASP A 11 8.63 1.41 -5.46
CA ASP A 11 8.36 0.68 -6.68
C ASP A 11 7.12 1.27 -7.36
N ALA A 12 7.23 1.65 -8.64
CA ALA A 12 6.13 2.08 -9.53
C ALA A 12 5.12 3.09 -8.93
N SER A 13 5.53 3.94 -7.99
CA SER A 13 4.65 4.91 -7.31
C SER A 13 5.17 6.33 -7.46
N PHE A 14 4.26 7.28 -7.69
CA PHE A 14 4.57 8.72 -7.63
C PHE A 14 4.84 9.20 -6.19
N ARG A 15 4.67 8.34 -5.19
CA ARG A 15 4.95 8.63 -3.78
C ARG A 15 6.40 8.33 -3.47
N GLU A 16 6.99 9.20 -2.67
CA GLU A 16 8.32 9.00 -2.12
C GLU A 16 8.20 8.58 -0.66
N PHE A 17 9.00 7.62 -0.27
CA PHE A 17 9.01 7.08 1.09
C PHE A 17 10.37 7.35 1.73
N TYR A 18 10.36 7.84 2.96
CA TYR A 18 11.55 8.13 3.72
C TYR A 18 11.44 7.51 5.11
N ARG A 19 12.44 6.72 5.51
CA ARG A 19 12.53 6.24 6.88
C ARG A 19 13.12 7.32 7.75
N LEU A 20 12.35 7.75 8.74
CA LEU A 20 12.76 8.67 9.79
C LEU A 20 13.18 7.85 11.01
N LYS A 21 14.42 8.02 11.47
CA LYS A 21 14.90 7.51 12.73
C LYS A 21 15.06 8.68 13.72
N LYS A 22 14.36 8.61 14.84
CA LYS A 22 14.39 9.61 15.91
C LYS A 22 14.42 8.90 17.26
N ASN A 23 15.45 9.15 18.07
CA ASN A 23 15.56 8.59 19.42
C ASN A 23 15.26 7.08 19.49
N ASN A 24 15.92 6.26 18.67
CA ASN A 24 15.73 4.81 18.57
C ASN A 24 14.32 4.33 18.08
N LYS A 25 13.43 5.23 17.73
CA LYS A 25 12.16 4.91 17.08
C LYS A 25 12.25 5.15 15.58
N THR A 26 11.56 4.32 14.81
CA THR A 26 11.48 4.47 13.35
C THR A 26 10.05 4.70 12.92
N SER A 27 9.87 5.53 11.90
CA SER A 27 8.62 5.79 11.21
C SER A 27 8.89 6.02 9.73
N ILE A 28 7.83 6.03 8.92
CA ILE A 28 7.94 6.29 7.49
C ILE A 28 7.22 7.60 7.16
N ILE A 29 7.93 8.53 6.56
CA ILE A 29 7.35 9.73 5.96
C ILE A 29 6.98 9.38 4.52
N VAL A 30 5.72 9.60 4.17
CA VAL A 30 5.20 9.44 2.80
C VAL A 30 4.96 10.83 2.23
N SER A 31 5.57 11.11 1.09
CA SER A 31 5.43 12.37 0.34
C SER A 31 4.77 12.12 -1.01
N ALA A 32 3.72 12.86 -1.32
CA ALA A 32 2.94 12.75 -2.55
C ALA A 32 3.01 14.05 -3.37
N LYS A 33 4.22 14.58 -3.61
CA LYS A 33 4.41 15.87 -4.31
C LYS A 33 3.75 15.93 -5.69
N LYS A 34 3.71 14.79 -6.40
CA LYS A 34 3.13 14.68 -7.75
C LYS A 34 1.69 14.21 -7.78
N GLU A 35 1.08 13.95 -6.62
CA GLU A 35 -0.29 13.48 -6.48
C GLU A 35 -1.14 14.46 -5.67
N LYS A 36 -2.46 14.39 -5.86
CA LYS A 36 -3.39 15.11 -4.98
C LYS A 36 -3.35 14.51 -3.58
N TYR A 37 -3.27 15.34 -2.53
CA TYR A 37 -3.26 14.91 -1.12
C TYR A 37 -4.43 13.96 -0.76
N LYS A 38 -5.51 13.98 -1.53
CA LYS A 38 -6.65 13.06 -1.39
C LYS A 38 -6.23 11.59 -1.45
N ASN A 39 -5.20 11.25 -2.23
CA ASN A 39 -4.69 9.89 -2.33
C ASN A 39 -4.01 9.43 -1.03
N LEU A 40 -3.39 10.34 -0.27
CA LEU A 40 -2.87 10.01 1.06
C LEU A 40 -3.98 9.71 2.06
N ILE A 41 -5.12 10.41 1.94
CA ILE A 41 -6.30 10.15 2.78
C ILE A 41 -6.87 8.77 2.46
N VAL A 42 -7.03 8.43 1.18
CA VAL A 42 -7.47 7.11 0.73
C VAL A 42 -6.53 6.02 1.28
N TYR A 43 -5.21 6.22 1.14
CA TYR A 43 -4.20 5.31 1.68
C TYR A 43 -4.39 5.07 3.18
N SER A 44 -4.58 6.14 3.96
CA SER A 44 -4.80 6.04 5.41
C SER A 44 -6.09 5.31 5.76
N VAL A 45 -7.17 5.53 4.98
CA VAL A 45 -8.45 4.82 5.16
C VAL A 45 -8.29 3.34 4.86
N VAL A 46 -7.60 2.97 3.77
CA VAL A 46 -7.31 1.57 3.43
C VAL A 46 -6.53 0.89 4.56
N ASN A 47 -5.46 1.51 5.05
CA ASN A 47 -4.68 0.96 6.17
C ASN A 47 -5.53 0.75 7.43
N LYS A 48 -6.43 1.70 7.74
CA LYS A 48 -7.37 1.56 8.86
C LYS A 48 -8.32 0.38 8.66
N ILE A 49 -8.85 0.18 7.44
CA ILE A 49 -9.72 -0.96 7.11
C ILE A 49 -8.96 -2.28 7.30
N LEU A 50 -7.75 -2.40 6.77
CA LEU A 50 -6.93 -3.59 6.89
C LEU A 50 -6.66 -3.93 8.35
N ASN A 51 -6.18 -2.98 9.14
CA ASN A 51 -5.92 -3.18 10.56
C ASN A 51 -7.19 -3.57 11.34
N SER A 52 -8.36 -2.98 11.02
CA SER A 52 -9.64 -3.33 11.64
C SER A 52 -10.07 -4.78 11.33
N ASN A 53 -9.60 -5.34 10.22
CA ASN A 53 -9.86 -6.72 9.80
C ASN A 53 -8.68 -7.67 10.15
N LYS A 54 -7.84 -7.29 11.11
CA LYS A 54 -6.70 -8.10 11.58
C LYS A 54 -5.69 -8.43 10.46
N ILE A 55 -5.54 -7.55 9.50
CA ILE A 55 -4.51 -7.59 8.47
C ILE A 55 -3.53 -6.45 8.78
N THR A 56 -2.29 -6.80 9.08
CA THR A 56 -1.26 -5.82 9.42
C THR A 56 -1.00 -4.87 8.27
N ALA A 57 -1.15 -3.58 8.52
CA ALA A 57 -0.85 -2.51 7.59
C ALA A 57 -0.26 -1.32 8.37
N PRO A 58 0.49 -0.41 7.73
CA PRO A 58 1.05 0.76 8.40
C PRO A 58 -0.03 1.59 9.09
N LYS A 59 0.18 1.97 10.35
CA LYS A 59 -0.75 2.83 11.09
C LYS A 59 -0.39 4.31 10.86
N LEU A 60 -1.38 5.16 10.68
CA LEU A 60 -1.18 6.60 10.62
C LEU A 60 -0.71 7.11 11.99
N ILE A 61 0.44 7.78 12.03
CA ILE A 61 1.00 8.43 13.23
C ILE A 61 0.60 9.91 13.22
N SER A 62 0.91 10.61 12.12
CA SER A 62 0.55 12.00 11.94
C SER A 62 0.18 12.31 10.49
N ASN A 63 -0.58 13.38 10.28
CA ASN A 63 -0.94 13.80 8.94
C ASN A 63 -0.61 15.27 8.72
N HIS A 64 -0.03 15.54 7.56
CA HIS A 64 0.29 16.86 7.04
C HIS A 64 -0.22 16.95 5.60
N TYR A 65 -1.49 16.60 5.40
CA TYR A 65 -2.10 16.49 4.06
C TYR A 65 -2.02 17.78 3.26
N LYS A 66 -2.09 18.94 3.92
CA LYS A 66 -1.93 20.25 3.25
C LYS A 66 -0.56 20.38 2.56
N ASN A 67 0.46 19.71 3.10
CA ASN A 67 1.83 19.68 2.56
C ASN A 67 2.10 18.42 1.73
N ASN A 68 1.05 17.69 1.33
CA ASN A 68 1.14 16.40 0.63
C ASN A 68 2.03 15.37 1.35
N MET A 69 1.99 15.34 2.68
CA MET A 69 2.78 14.43 3.50
C MET A 69 1.93 13.77 4.58
N MET A 70 2.39 12.60 5.02
CA MET A 70 1.92 11.92 6.23
C MET A 70 3.03 11.08 6.83
N GLU A 71 2.92 10.74 8.09
CA GLU A 71 3.80 9.83 8.81
C GLU A 71 3.03 8.57 9.20
N ILE A 72 3.63 7.41 8.94
CA ILE A 72 3.06 6.10 9.23
C ILE A 72 4.05 5.23 9.99
N SER A 73 3.56 4.17 10.63
CA SER A 73 4.43 3.23 11.33
C SER A 73 5.34 2.50 10.35
N ASP A 74 6.58 2.28 10.78
CA ASP A 74 7.56 1.46 10.06
C ASP A 74 7.30 -0.03 10.35
N LEU A 75 7.17 -0.83 9.31
CA LEU A 75 7.00 -2.28 9.41
C LEU A 75 8.33 -3.04 9.25
N GLY A 76 9.46 -2.32 9.20
CA GLY A 76 10.79 -2.90 9.10
C GLY A 76 11.36 -2.91 7.68
N GLU A 77 12.50 -3.59 7.52
CA GLU A 77 13.29 -3.57 6.27
C GLU A 77 13.12 -4.86 5.44
N HIS A 78 12.66 -5.92 6.05
CA HIS A 78 12.60 -7.22 5.38
C HIS A 78 11.31 -7.37 4.58
N SER A 79 11.45 -7.43 3.26
CA SER A 79 10.34 -7.84 2.40
C SER A 79 10.09 -9.34 2.51
N PHE A 80 8.85 -9.76 2.32
CA PHE A 80 8.51 -11.18 2.25
C PHE A 80 9.35 -11.91 1.19
N LEU A 81 9.58 -11.27 0.04
CA LEU A 81 10.41 -11.83 -1.03
C LEU A 81 11.82 -12.17 -0.53
N ASN A 82 12.48 -11.22 0.17
CA ASN A 82 13.83 -11.45 0.70
C ASN A 82 13.89 -12.58 1.72
N LEU A 83 12.83 -12.75 2.51
CA LEU A 83 12.74 -13.83 3.49
C LEU A 83 12.49 -15.19 2.83
N ILE A 84 11.72 -15.26 1.74
CA ILE A 84 11.32 -16.51 1.12
C ILE A 84 12.38 -17.04 0.15
N ILE A 85 13.17 -16.17 -0.50
CA ILE A 85 14.19 -16.57 -1.49
C ILE A 85 15.21 -17.51 -0.86
N ILE A 86 15.62 -17.25 0.38
CA ILE A 86 16.67 -18.03 1.08
C ILE A 86 16.17 -19.36 1.65
N LYS A 87 14.85 -19.59 1.66
CA LYS A 87 14.27 -20.81 2.24
C LYS A 87 14.23 -21.95 1.23
N LYS A 88 14.63 -23.15 1.65
CA LYS A 88 14.48 -24.38 0.85
C LYS A 88 13.02 -24.79 0.72
N ASN A 89 12.27 -24.81 1.82
CA ASN A 89 10.84 -25.13 1.81
C ASN A 89 9.99 -23.87 2.02
N LYS A 90 9.19 -23.53 1.01
CA LYS A 90 8.39 -22.30 0.93
C LYS A 90 6.89 -22.53 1.10
N ALA A 91 6.46 -23.80 1.20
CA ALA A 91 5.03 -24.15 1.17
C ALA A 91 4.20 -23.47 2.28
N ASN A 92 4.72 -23.43 3.51
CA ASN A 92 4.01 -22.79 4.64
C ASN A 92 3.96 -21.27 4.51
N ASP A 93 4.98 -20.66 3.93
CA ASP A 93 5.01 -19.21 3.68
C ASP A 93 3.96 -18.83 2.62
N TYR A 94 3.86 -19.58 1.53
CA TYR A 94 2.81 -19.37 0.52
C TYR A 94 1.42 -19.62 1.09
N LYS A 95 1.22 -20.68 1.90
CA LYS A 95 -0.06 -20.91 2.61
C LYS A 95 -0.45 -19.70 3.47
N SER A 96 0.53 -19.07 4.12
CA SER A 96 0.28 -17.87 4.93
C SER A 96 -0.16 -16.68 4.07
N LEU A 97 0.44 -16.46 2.90
CA LEU A 97 0.00 -15.44 1.95
C LEU A 97 -1.41 -15.70 1.43
N ILE A 98 -1.71 -16.94 1.05
CA ILE A 98 -3.05 -17.33 0.58
C ILE A 98 -4.10 -17.03 1.67
N LYS A 99 -3.80 -17.32 2.93
CA LYS A 99 -4.69 -16.96 4.06
C LYS A 99 -4.94 -15.45 4.16
N ILE A 100 -3.93 -14.62 3.88
CA ILE A 100 -4.09 -13.16 3.87
C ILE A 100 -4.97 -12.73 2.70
N ILE A 101 -4.75 -13.27 1.49
CA ILE A 101 -5.59 -13.00 0.32
C ILE A 101 -7.05 -13.39 0.62
N PHE A 102 -7.28 -14.54 1.21
CA PHE A 102 -8.62 -14.99 1.60
C PHE A 102 -9.30 -14.02 2.58
N LYS A 103 -8.55 -13.56 3.60
CA LYS A 103 -9.04 -12.53 4.52
C LYS A 103 -9.39 -11.22 3.81
N LEU A 104 -8.56 -10.78 2.86
CA LEU A 104 -8.82 -9.58 2.06
C LEU A 104 -10.14 -9.69 1.30
N GLN A 105 -10.39 -10.82 0.65
CA GLN A 105 -11.62 -11.08 -0.12
C GLN A 105 -12.87 -11.07 0.77
N GLN A 106 -12.75 -11.43 2.05
CA GLN A 106 -13.86 -11.43 2.99
C GLN A 106 -14.21 -10.05 3.56
N ILE A 107 -13.41 -9.02 3.31
CA ILE A 107 -13.66 -7.68 3.83
C ILE A 107 -14.92 -7.09 3.19
N LYS A 108 -15.98 -6.94 4.00
CA LYS A 108 -17.19 -6.24 3.58
C LYS A 108 -16.98 -4.74 3.68
N LEU A 109 -16.82 -4.08 2.54
CA LEU A 109 -16.64 -2.63 2.49
C LEU A 109 -17.97 -1.90 2.81
N LYS A 110 -17.89 -0.86 3.65
CA LYS A 110 -19.01 0.06 3.89
C LYS A 110 -19.21 0.95 2.66
N LYS A 111 -20.43 1.42 2.46
CA LYS A 111 -20.78 2.35 1.36
C LYS A 111 -19.93 3.63 1.39
N ASN A 112 -19.56 4.10 2.59
CA ASN A 112 -18.76 5.29 2.79
C ASN A 112 -17.86 5.15 4.03
N TYR A 113 -16.68 5.76 3.96
CA TYR A 113 -15.76 5.91 5.08
C TYR A 113 -15.53 7.40 5.34
N LYS A 114 -15.47 7.77 6.61
CA LYS A 114 -15.15 9.15 7.02
C LYS A 114 -13.75 9.21 7.60
N MET A 115 -12.99 10.24 7.23
CA MET A 115 -11.71 10.59 7.83
C MET A 115 -11.61 12.11 7.97
N GLY A 116 -11.79 12.62 9.18
CA GLY A 116 -12.04 14.04 9.41
C GLY A 116 -13.24 14.52 8.59
N LYS A 117 -13.07 15.59 7.83
CA LYS A 117 -14.10 16.15 6.93
C LYS A 117 -14.24 15.38 5.60
N PHE A 118 -13.40 14.41 5.33
CA PHE A 118 -13.39 13.71 4.05
C PHE A 118 -14.30 12.48 4.08
N LYS A 119 -15.08 12.32 3.01
CA LYS A 119 -15.92 11.16 2.75
C LYS A 119 -15.31 10.39 1.60
N ILE A 120 -14.93 9.14 1.85
CA ILE A 120 -14.29 8.25 0.89
C ILE A 120 -15.29 7.17 0.49
N LYS A 121 -15.46 7.01 -0.81
CA LYS A 121 -16.24 5.93 -1.43
C LYS A 121 -15.31 5.15 -2.33
N PHE A 122 -15.23 3.83 -2.13
CA PHE A 122 -14.48 2.96 -3.02
C PHE A 122 -15.34 2.59 -4.23
N PRO A 123 -14.81 2.70 -5.46
CA PRO A 123 -15.51 2.22 -6.65
C PRO A 123 -15.65 0.69 -6.57
N LYS A 124 -16.69 0.18 -7.19
CA LYS A 124 -16.79 -1.27 -7.42
C LYS A 124 -15.84 -1.63 -8.58
N TYR A 125 -15.15 -2.74 -8.43
CA TYR A 125 -14.40 -3.34 -9.52
C TYR A 125 -15.39 -4.11 -10.39
N THR A 126 -15.65 -3.62 -11.59
CA THR A 126 -16.67 -4.15 -12.49
C THR A 126 -16.07 -5.13 -13.49
N LEU A 127 -16.91 -5.96 -14.10
CA LEU A 127 -16.50 -6.85 -15.18
C LEU A 127 -15.88 -6.06 -16.37
N GLU A 128 -16.40 -4.86 -16.65
CA GLU A 128 -15.82 -3.96 -17.65
C GLU A 128 -14.37 -3.57 -17.33
N ASN A 129 -14.06 -3.30 -16.05
CA ASN A 129 -12.68 -3.02 -15.63
C ASN A 129 -11.78 -4.25 -15.79
N LEU A 130 -12.29 -5.45 -15.49
CA LEU A 130 -11.55 -6.70 -15.72
C LEU A 130 -11.25 -6.90 -17.22
N HIS A 131 -12.22 -6.68 -18.09
CA HIS A 131 -12.00 -6.78 -19.54
C HIS A 131 -10.94 -5.78 -20.00
N LYS A 132 -11.04 -4.52 -19.60
CA LYS A 132 -10.03 -3.50 -19.95
C LYS A 132 -8.62 -3.89 -19.53
N GLU A 133 -8.46 -4.51 -18.36
CA GLU A 133 -7.14 -5.01 -17.91
C GLU A 133 -6.67 -6.22 -18.73
N SER A 134 -7.58 -7.14 -19.07
CA SER A 134 -7.27 -8.27 -19.93
C SER A 134 -6.87 -7.83 -21.35
N ASP A 135 -7.55 -6.79 -21.89
CA ASP A 135 -7.27 -6.24 -23.20
C ASP A 135 -5.87 -5.65 -23.30
N LEU A 136 -5.29 -5.18 -22.17
CA LEU A 136 -3.90 -4.74 -22.14
C LEU A 136 -2.92 -5.84 -22.56
N PHE A 137 -3.21 -7.11 -22.27
CA PHE A 137 -2.38 -8.22 -22.72
C PHE A 137 -2.38 -8.31 -24.26
N PHE A 138 -3.55 -8.18 -24.91
CA PHE A 138 -3.65 -8.19 -26.36
C PHE A 138 -3.01 -6.95 -26.97
N ASP A 139 -3.31 -5.77 -26.44
CA ASP A 139 -2.87 -4.49 -27.00
C ASP A 139 -1.37 -4.25 -26.84
N TRP A 140 -0.79 -4.70 -25.72
CA TRP A 140 0.63 -4.49 -25.44
C TRP A 140 1.48 -5.71 -25.76
N TYR A 141 1.16 -6.89 -25.21
CA TYR A 141 2.01 -8.05 -25.35
C TYR A 141 1.91 -8.67 -26.75
N LEU A 142 0.71 -9.06 -27.20
CA LEU A 142 0.56 -9.73 -28.49
C LEU A 142 0.93 -8.81 -29.66
N LYS A 143 0.51 -7.55 -29.60
CA LYS A 143 0.75 -6.58 -30.68
C LYS A 143 2.23 -6.17 -30.82
N TYR A 144 3.01 -6.19 -29.74
CA TYR A 144 4.41 -5.80 -29.78
C TYR A 144 5.40 -6.97 -29.82
N PHE A 145 5.03 -8.13 -29.29
CA PHE A 145 5.93 -9.29 -29.22
C PHE A 145 5.71 -10.35 -30.32
N LEU A 146 4.54 -10.39 -30.94
CA LEU A 146 4.23 -11.34 -32.02
C LEU A 146 4.25 -10.70 -33.42
N LYS A 147 4.94 -9.56 -33.55
CA LYS A 147 5.25 -8.98 -34.86
C LYS A 147 6.43 -9.65 -35.52
#